data_4be6c931fc2a150af17e621c7047d05b
#
_entry.id   4be6c931fc2a150af17e621c7047d05b
#
_cell.length_a   1.000
_cell.length_b   1.000
_cell.length_c   1.000
_cell.angle_alpha   90.00
_cell.angle_beta   90.00
_cell.angle_gamma   90.00
#
_symmetry.space_group_name_H-M   'P 1'
#
loop_
_entity.id
_entity.type
_entity.pdbx_description
1 polymer ?
#
loop_
_entity_poly.entity_id
_entity_poly.type
_entity_poly.pdbx_seq_one_letter_code
_entity_poly.pdbx_strand_id
1 'polypeptide(L)'
;MPKRIDNDVDVELHDVFHVQQITRDTPIEAAVGADLVTMEAGQNSQSHRHNFSETVLFFTSGEAVVYINDVPHEVKAGDRILIHKTEFHSVSTPASSGCAFLSVQTPPILTKATGFRDLETREEAQAAGTL
;
A
#
# COMPACT_ATOMS: atom_id res chain seq x y z
N MET A 1 -4.90 -9.03 27.67
CA MET A 1 -6.04 -8.49 26.90
C MET A 1 -6.64 -9.60 26.04
N PRO A 2 -7.91 -9.87 26.12
CA PRO A 2 -8.54 -10.89 25.28
C PRO A 2 -8.56 -10.48 23.80
N LYS A 3 -8.34 -11.43 22.93
CA LYS A 3 -8.51 -11.24 21.48
C LYS A 3 -9.96 -11.52 21.09
N ARG A 4 -10.49 -10.72 20.18
CA ARG A 4 -11.81 -10.95 19.58
C ARG A 4 -11.68 -11.80 18.30
N ILE A 5 -10.54 -11.67 17.61
CA ILE A 5 -10.18 -12.53 16.49
C ILE A 5 -8.92 -13.25 16.90
N ASP A 6 -8.95 -14.57 16.89
CA ASP A 6 -7.91 -15.41 17.47
C ASP A 6 -7.02 -16.04 16.40
N ASN A 7 -6.71 -15.29 15.36
CA ASN A 7 -5.77 -15.70 14.33
C ASN A 7 -4.81 -14.56 14.04
N ASP A 8 -3.56 -14.91 13.80
CA ASP A 8 -2.54 -13.95 13.41
C ASP A 8 -2.63 -13.68 11.92
N VAL A 9 -2.23 -12.47 11.53
CA VAL A 9 -2.13 -12.08 10.13
C VAL A 9 -0.68 -12.25 9.70
N ASP A 10 -0.47 -13.05 8.67
CA ASP A 10 0.86 -13.27 8.12
C ASP A 10 1.42 -12.01 7.47
N VAL A 11 2.74 -11.86 7.55
CA VAL A 11 3.46 -10.83 6.81
C VAL A 11 3.76 -11.38 5.42
N GLU A 12 3.33 -10.64 4.40
CA GLU A 12 3.56 -11.00 3.00
C GLU A 12 4.48 -9.98 2.34
N LEU A 13 5.38 -10.44 1.49
CA LEU A 13 6.22 -9.55 0.71
C LEU A 13 5.56 -9.28 -0.64
N HIS A 14 5.26 -8.02 -0.91
CA HIS A 14 4.75 -7.54 -2.19
C HIS A 14 5.70 -6.45 -2.69
N ASP A 15 6.40 -6.70 -3.79
CA ASP A 15 7.50 -5.85 -4.27
C ASP A 15 8.52 -5.66 -3.14
N VAL A 16 8.72 -4.46 -2.65
CA VAL A 16 9.61 -4.15 -1.51
C VAL A 16 8.85 -3.93 -0.20
N PHE A 17 7.54 -4.14 -0.20
CA PHE A 17 6.67 -3.91 0.95
C PHE A 17 6.44 -5.19 1.73
N HIS A 18 6.61 -5.10 3.04
CA HIS A 18 6.17 -6.14 3.98
C HIS A 18 4.79 -5.77 4.47
N VAL A 19 3.79 -6.57 4.12
CA VAL A 19 2.37 -6.22 4.27
C VAL A 19 1.66 -7.19 5.21
N GLN A 20 0.93 -6.63 6.17
CA GLN A 20 -0.03 -7.38 6.98
C GLN A 20 -1.43 -6.88 6.66
N GLN A 21 -2.27 -7.73 6.10
CA GLN A 21 -3.64 -7.36 5.71
C GLN A 21 -4.57 -7.47 6.93
N ILE A 22 -4.77 -6.35 7.61
CA ILE A 22 -5.48 -6.30 8.90
C ILE A 22 -6.98 -6.66 8.77
N THR A 23 -7.59 -6.35 7.64
CA THR A 23 -9.02 -6.61 7.40
C THR A 23 -9.30 -7.99 6.81
N ARG A 24 -8.27 -8.79 6.53
CA ARG A 24 -8.41 -10.14 5.98
C ARG A 24 -9.18 -11.03 6.96
N ASP A 25 -10.10 -11.83 6.42
CA ASP A 25 -10.93 -12.77 7.19
C ASP A 25 -11.78 -12.07 8.27
N THR A 26 -12.15 -10.83 8.03
CA THR A 26 -13.07 -10.07 8.89
C THR A 26 -14.37 -9.74 8.16
N PRO A 27 -15.44 -9.36 8.87
CA PRO A 27 -16.71 -9.00 8.21
C PRO A 27 -16.62 -7.79 7.27
N ILE A 28 -15.58 -6.95 7.39
CA ILE A 28 -15.42 -5.75 6.55
C ILE A 28 -14.43 -5.95 5.40
N GLU A 29 -13.88 -7.15 5.24
CA GLU A 29 -12.86 -7.44 4.23
C GLU A 29 -13.27 -7.01 2.81
N ALA A 30 -14.54 -7.21 2.45
CA ALA A 30 -15.03 -6.87 1.11
C ALA A 30 -15.26 -5.38 0.90
N ALA A 31 -15.37 -4.61 1.98
CA ALA A 31 -15.69 -3.19 1.90
C ALA A 31 -14.47 -2.29 1.99
N VAL A 32 -13.49 -2.68 2.80
CA VAL A 32 -12.33 -1.84 3.11
C VAL A 32 -11.08 -2.69 3.25
N GLY A 33 -9.99 -2.24 2.65
CA GLY A 33 -8.66 -2.80 2.89
C GLY A 33 -7.92 -1.91 3.90
N ALA A 34 -7.33 -2.52 4.92
CA ALA A 34 -6.44 -1.83 5.83
C ALA A 34 -5.21 -2.71 6.02
N ASP A 35 -4.05 -2.15 5.66
CA ASP A 35 -2.79 -2.89 5.67
C ASP A 35 -1.74 -2.13 6.49
N LEU A 36 -1.06 -2.86 7.37
CA LEU A 36 0.16 -2.37 7.99
C LEU A 36 1.32 -2.72 7.07
N VAL A 37 2.07 -1.70 6.65
CA VAL A 37 3.14 -1.84 5.68
C VAL A 37 4.43 -1.32 6.25
N THR A 38 5.50 -2.08 6.06
CA THR A 38 6.86 -1.63 6.40
C THR A 38 7.77 -1.74 5.18
N MET A 39 8.73 -0.83 5.08
CA MET A 39 9.80 -0.85 4.09
C MET A 39 11.14 -0.71 4.78
N GLU A 40 12.11 -1.46 4.31
CA GLU A 40 13.49 -1.30 4.76
C GLU A 40 14.11 -0.01 4.20
N ALA A 41 15.22 0.40 4.78
CA ALA A 41 15.99 1.56 4.29
C ALA A 41 16.52 1.30 2.88
N GLY A 42 16.62 2.35 2.07
CA GLY A 42 17.24 2.30 0.75
C GLY A 42 16.46 1.53 -0.30
N GLN A 43 15.14 1.43 -0.17
CA GLN A 43 14.30 0.73 -1.12
C GLN A 43 13.54 1.67 -2.04
N ASN A 44 13.24 1.18 -3.24
CA ASN A 44 12.40 1.87 -4.21
C ASN A 44 11.36 0.90 -4.73
N SER A 45 10.09 1.22 -4.55
CA SER A 45 9.02 0.39 -5.09
C SER A 45 8.82 0.64 -6.59
N GLN A 46 8.21 -0.33 -7.27
CA GLN A 46 7.76 -0.13 -8.63
C GLN A 46 6.63 0.91 -8.65
N SER A 47 6.57 1.70 -9.71
CA SER A 47 5.44 2.59 -9.93
C SER A 47 4.23 1.76 -10.37
N HIS A 48 3.12 1.90 -9.67
CA HIS A 48 1.87 1.20 -9.95
C HIS A 48 0.67 2.09 -9.65
N ARG A 49 -0.50 1.66 -10.10
CA ARG A 49 -1.76 2.35 -9.82
C ARG A 49 -2.83 1.35 -9.40
N HIS A 50 -3.84 1.86 -8.71
CA HIS A 50 -5.06 1.15 -8.42
C HIS A 50 -6.15 1.77 -9.29
N ASN A 51 -6.85 0.95 -10.07
CA ASN A 51 -7.82 1.46 -11.04
C ASN A 51 -9.19 1.73 -10.43
N PHE A 52 -9.48 1.15 -9.27
CA PHE A 52 -10.77 1.26 -8.61
C PHE A 52 -10.70 1.86 -7.20
N SER A 53 -9.56 1.70 -6.52
CA SER A 53 -9.44 2.06 -5.10
C SER A 53 -8.91 3.47 -4.89
N GLU A 54 -9.55 4.19 -3.98
CA GLU A 54 -8.97 5.39 -3.37
C GLU A 54 -8.19 4.96 -2.15
N THR A 55 -7.04 5.57 -1.90
CA THR A 55 -6.11 5.13 -0.85
C THR A 55 -5.63 6.31 0.00
N VAL A 56 -5.60 6.08 1.31
CA VAL A 56 -4.92 6.98 2.24
C VAL A 56 -3.76 6.21 2.86
N LEU A 57 -2.57 6.79 2.83
CA LEU A 57 -1.40 6.29 3.56
C LEU A 57 -1.18 7.18 4.77
N PHE A 58 -1.09 6.58 5.95
CA PHE A 58 -0.73 7.30 7.17
C PHE A 58 0.60 6.76 7.69
N PHE A 59 1.63 7.60 7.69
CA PHE A 59 2.98 7.18 8.09
C PHE A 59 3.11 7.18 9.61
N THR A 60 3.50 6.03 10.15
CA THR A 60 3.60 5.82 11.61
C THR A 60 5.03 5.87 12.10
N SER A 61 6.02 5.62 11.24
CA SER A 61 7.43 5.72 11.61
C SER A 61 8.30 5.96 10.38
N GLY A 62 9.47 6.53 10.61
CA GLY A 62 10.50 6.73 9.59
C GLY A 62 10.18 7.85 8.62
N GLU A 63 10.83 7.78 7.48
CA GLU A 63 10.76 8.79 6.42
C GLU A 63 10.67 8.11 5.06
N ALA A 64 10.03 8.77 4.11
CA ALA A 64 9.95 8.29 2.73
C ALA A 64 9.69 9.44 1.78
N VAL A 65 9.79 9.15 0.48
CA VAL A 65 9.28 10.00 -0.58
C VAL A 65 8.22 9.21 -1.32
N VAL A 66 7.01 9.77 -1.39
CA VAL A 66 5.93 9.19 -2.19
C VAL A 66 5.85 9.96 -3.49
N TYR A 67 6.04 9.27 -4.60
CA TYR A 67 5.90 9.84 -5.93
C TYR A 67 4.47 9.60 -6.41
N ILE A 68 3.78 10.65 -6.79
CA ILE A 68 2.44 10.56 -7.39
C ILE A 68 2.50 11.22 -8.75
N ASN A 69 2.27 10.46 -9.82
CA ASN A 69 2.48 10.88 -11.20
C ASN A 69 3.84 11.56 -11.38
N ASP A 70 4.87 10.94 -10.82
CA ASP A 70 6.27 11.37 -10.85
C ASP A 70 6.58 12.66 -10.06
N VAL A 71 5.61 13.20 -9.31
CA VAL A 71 5.83 14.35 -8.43
C VAL A 71 6.19 13.85 -7.03
N PRO A 72 7.36 14.23 -6.50
CA PRO A 72 7.80 13.77 -5.18
C PRO A 72 7.09 14.50 -4.05
N HIS A 73 6.72 13.74 -3.02
CA HIS A 73 6.16 14.26 -1.77
C HIS A 73 6.94 13.66 -0.62
N GLU A 74 7.68 14.49 0.11
CA GLU A 74 8.40 14.06 1.30
C GLU A 74 7.41 13.83 2.44
N VAL A 75 7.52 12.66 3.09
CA VAL A 75 6.66 12.27 4.21
C VAL A 75 7.46 11.70 5.36
N LYS A 76 6.93 11.84 6.55
CA LYS A 76 7.51 11.30 7.79
C LYS A 76 6.40 10.87 8.73
N ALA A 77 6.76 10.28 9.86
CA ALA A 77 5.80 9.87 10.88
C ALA A 77 4.83 11.01 11.22
N GLY A 78 3.54 10.69 11.20
CA GLY A 78 2.46 11.65 11.42
C GLY A 78 1.85 12.24 10.15
N ASP A 79 2.48 12.04 9.00
CA ASP A 79 1.96 12.55 7.73
C ASP A 79 0.94 11.60 7.11
N ARG A 80 -0.03 12.20 6.46
CA ARG A 80 -1.07 11.49 5.71
C ARG A 80 -1.03 11.95 4.26
N ILE A 81 -1.10 11.01 3.34
CA ILE A 81 -1.15 11.31 1.91
C ILE A 81 -2.30 10.56 1.24
N LEU A 82 -3.03 11.26 0.38
CA LEU A 82 -4.13 10.70 -0.40
C LEU A 82 -3.63 10.37 -1.80
N ILE A 83 -3.96 9.15 -2.26
CA ILE A 83 -3.67 8.70 -3.61
C ILE A 83 -5.00 8.35 -4.27
N HIS A 84 -5.35 9.07 -5.33
CA HIS A 84 -6.57 8.80 -6.06
C HIS A 84 -6.41 7.58 -6.98
N LYS A 85 -7.53 6.93 -7.26
CA LYS A 85 -7.54 5.86 -8.26
C LYS A 85 -6.92 6.36 -9.57
N THR A 86 -6.28 5.46 -10.29
CA THR A 86 -5.60 5.69 -11.57
C THR A 86 -4.30 6.49 -11.50
N GLU A 87 -3.97 7.10 -10.36
CA GLU A 87 -2.70 7.80 -10.19
C GLU A 87 -1.56 6.80 -10.00
N PHE A 88 -0.56 6.86 -10.88
CA PHE A 88 0.66 6.07 -10.68
C PHE A 88 1.44 6.62 -9.49
N HIS A 89 1.87 5.72 -8.61
CA HIS A 89 2.61 6.11 -7.41
C HIS A 89 3.67 5.06 -7.07
N SER A 90 4.66 5.52 -6.32
CA SER A 90 5.72 4.67 -5.78
C SER A 90 6.24 5.28 -4.49
N VAL A 91 6.96 4.48 -3.72
CA VAL A 91 7.54 4.90 -2.44
C VAL A 91 9.02 4.59 -2.44
N SER A 92 9.83 5.57 -2.02
CA SER A 92 11.28 5.40 -1.84
C SER A 92 11.66 5.72 -0.41
N THR A 93 12.54 4.91 0.15
CA THR A 93 13.10 5.17 1.48
C THR A 93 14.56 5.61 1.36
N PRO A 94 15.03 6.52 2.23
CA PRO A 94 16.44 6.90 2.25
C PRO A 94 17.32 5.77 2.77
N ALA A 95 18.61 5.83 2.47
CA ALA A 95 19.57 4.81 2.91
C ALA A 95 19.70 4.75 4.45
N SER A 96 19.32 5.81 5.14
CA SER A 96 19.44 5.92 6.60
C SER A 96 18.22 5.48 7.39
N SER A 97 17.07 5.27 6.73
CA SER A 97 15.81 5.02 7.45
C SER A 97 14.82 4.25 6.60
N GLY A 98 14.24 3.19 7.17
CA GLY A 98 13.03 2.60 6.64
C GLY A 98 11.81 3.39 7.06
N CYS A 99 10.63 2.88 6.76
CA CYS A 99 9.38 3.50 7.17
C CYS A 99 8.30 2.46 7.46
N ALA A 100 7.25 2.90 8.14
CA ALA A 100 6.04 2.13 8.31
C ALA A 100 4.83 3.02 8.09
N PHE A 101 3.80 2.47 7.49
CA PHE A 101 2.56 3.20 7.28
C PHE A 101 1.35 2.26 7.31
N LEU A 102 0.20 2.85 7.62
CA LEU A 102 -1.09 2.23 7.47
C LEU A 102 -1.67 2.64 6.12
N SER A 103 -2.04 1.66 5.31
CA SER A 103 -2.73 1.87 4.03
C SER A 103 -4.20 1.52 4.20
N VAL A 104 -5.10 2.46 3.92
CA VAL A 104 -6.54 2.24 3.96
C VAL A 104 -7.09 2.48 2.57
N GLN A 105 -7.78 1.47 2.01
CA GLN A 105 -8.28 1.54 0.64
C GLN A 105 -9.75 1.12 0.58
N THR A 106 -10.48 1.75 -0.31
CA THR A 106 -11.85 1.35 -0.62
C THR A 106 -12.14 1.56 -2.11
N PRO A 107 -12.61 0.52 -2.82
CA PRO A 107 -12.67 -0.89 -2.43
C PRO A 107 -11.27 -1.46 -2.15
N PRO A 108 -11.16 -2.63 -1.48
CA PRO A 108 -9.86 -3.25 -1.19
C PRO A 108 -9.07 -3.55 -2.46
N ILE A 109 -7.74 -3.37 -2.40
CA ILE A 109 -6.86 -3.70 -3.53
C ILE A 109 -6.54 -5.19 -3.61
N LEU A 110 -6.64 -5.90 -2.49
CA LEU A 110 -6.44 -7.34 -2.41
C LEU A 110 -7.65 -7.98 -1.73
N THR A 111 -8.25 -8.98 -2.38
CA THR A 111 -9.37 -9.71 -1.80
C THR A 111 -9.07 -11.21 -1.86
N LYS A 112 -8.85 -11.81 -0.69
CA LYS A 112 -8.50 -13.22 -0.56
C LYS A 112 -9.59 -14.14 -1.13
N ALA A 113 -10.85 -13.85 -0.83
CA ALA A 113 -11.96 -14.70 -1.20
C ALA A 113 -12.13 -14.87 -2.73
N THR A 114 -11.82 -13.83 -3.50
CA THR A 114 -11.96 -13.83 -4.95
C THR A 114 -10.63 -13.88 -5.69
N GLY A 115 -9.52 -13.69 -5.00
CA GLY A 115 -8.21 -13.52 -5.61
C GLY A 115 -8.06 -12.21 -6.38
N PHE A 116 -9.01 -11.29 -6.24
CA PHE A 116 -8.98 -10.02 -6.94
C PHE A 116 -7.82 -9.14 -6.47
N ARG A 117 -7.14 -8.53 -7.44
CA ARG A 117 -6.02 -7.65 -7.18
C ARG A 117 -6.14 -6.41 -8.05
N ASP A 118 -6.37 -5.27 -7.41
CA ASP A 118 -6.44 -3.97 -8.07
C ASP A 118 -5.07 -3.31 -8.06
N LEU A 119 -4.20 -3.77 -8.95
CA LEU A 119 -2.86 -3.25 -9.04
C LEU A 119 -2.34 -3.42 -10.47
N GLU A 120 -1.89 -2.34 -11.07
CA GLU A 120 -1.32 -2.32 -12.40
C GLU A 120 0.00 -1.54 -12.39
N THR A 121 1.10 -2.17 -12.76
CA THR A 121 2.39 -1.49 -12.88
C THR A 121 2.43 -0.67 -14.18
N ARG A 122 3.37 0.28 -14.26
CA ARG A 122 3.58 1.04 -15.50
C ARG A 122 3.95 0.13 -16.67
N GLU A 123 4.73 -0.90 -16.42
CA GLU A 123 5.09 -1.87 -17.45
C GLU A 123 3.86 -2.61 -17.97
N GLU A 124 2.98 -3.06 -17.06
CA GLU A 124 1.74 -3.72 -17.44
C GLU A 124 0.80 -2.79 -18.21
N ALA A 125 0.67 -1.53 -17.77
CA ALA A 125 -0.16 -0.53 -18.46
C ALA A 125 0.38 -0.22 -19.85
N GLN A 126 1.69 -0.10 -20.00
CA GLN A 126 2.35 0.13 -21.27
C GLN A 126 2.13 -1.04 -22.24
N ALA A 127 2.30 -2.26 -21.76
CA ALA A 127 2.09 -3.48 -22.56
C ALA A 127 0.63 -3.63 -22.99
N ALA A 128 -0.31 -3.20 -22.16
CA ALA A 128 -1.75 -3.24 -22.45
C ALA A 128 -2.23 -2.06 -23.30
N GLY A 129 -1.39 -1.04 -23.53
CA GLY A 129 -1.77 0.16 -24.27
C GLY A 129 -2.68 1.10 -23.47
N THR A 130 -2.65 1.02 -22.14
CA THR A 130 -3.52 1.83 -21.26
C THR A 130 -2.77 2.95 -20.54
N LEU A 131 -1.50 3.09 -20.83
CA LEU A 131 -0.67 4.13 -20.23
C LEU A 131 -0.92 5.49 -20.89
#